data_5b4efbd33533b69b81a97f61e04e4474
#
_entry.id   5b4efbd33533b69b81a97f61e04e4474
#
_cell.length_a   1.000
_cell.length_b   1.000
_cell.length_c   1.000
_cell.angle_alpha   90.00
_cell.angle_beta   90.00
_cell.angle_gamma   90.00
#
_symmetry.space_group_name_H-M   'P 1'
#
loop_
_entity.id
_entity.type
_entity.pdbx_description
1 polymer ?
#
loop_
_entity_poly.entity_id
_entity_poly.type
_entity_poly.pdbx_seq_one_letter_code
_entity_poly.pdbx_strand_id
1 'polypeptide(L)'
;SCGAWEACFYDGASTRVDTRELLQALTQEDNRFRVTFGAENCGIAGNTNAALTMATGEFVALCDHDDLLAPDAVRCILEAAQDGADFVYTDEDKVSADGTHFFEPHLKPDFAPDSLRSGNYICHITAASRALMNAVGGLRPGFDGSQAHDLALRLSENATKITHIPRILYHW
;
A
#
# COMPACT_ATOMS: atom_id res chain seq x y z
N SER A 1 7.37 -12.66 -14.37
CA SER A 1 7.65 -11.51 -13.51
C SER A 1 7.35 -10.23 -14.28
N CYS A 2 6.44 -9.44 -13.79
CA CYS A 2 6.22 -8.09 -14.29
C CYS A 2 7.47 -7.27 -14.00
N GLY A 3 8.24 -6.86 -15.02
CA GLY A 3 9.50 -6.13 -14.83
C GLY A 3 9.33 -4.64 -14.46
N ALA A 4 8.10 -4.16 -14.37
CA ALA A 4 7.78 -2.74 -14.18
C ALA A 4 7.20 -2.47 -12.78
N TRP A 5 8.00 -2.66 -11.73
CA TRP A 5 7.65 -2.27 -10.37
C TRP A 5 8.86 -1.68 -9.65
N GLU A 6 8.61 -0.85 -8.69
CA GLU A 6 9.58 -0.33 -7.73
C GLU A 6 9.01 -0.43 -6.31
N ALA A 7 9.87 -0.55 -5.32
CA ALA A 7 9.50 -0.47 -3.92
C ALA A 7 10.20 0.74 -3.28
N CYS A 8 9.41 1.68 -2.78
CA CYS A 8 9.90 2.91 -2.18
C CYS A 8 9.79 2.84 -0.65
N PHE A 9 10.93 2.92 0.03
CA PHE A 9 11.02 2.90 1.48
C PHE A 9 11.48 4.27 1.99
N TYR A 10 10.78 4.77 2.99
CA TYR A 10 11.24 5.93 3.76
C TYR A 10 11.50 5.49 5.20
N ASP A 11 12.74 5.55 5.61
CA ASP A 11 13.16 5.26 6.99
C ASP A 11 12.99 6.52 7.85
N GLY A 12 12.01 6.54 8.73
CA GLY A 12 11.69 7.63 9.63
C GLY A 12 12.67 7.75 10.81
N ALA A 13 13.96 7.83 10.52
CA ALA A 13 15.06 7.95 11.50
C ALA A 13 15.15 6.74 12.45
N SER A 14 15.11 5.53 11.93
CA SER A 14 15.34 4.32 12.72
C SER A 14 16.65 4.39 13.50
N THR A 15 16.57 4.05 14.79
CA THR A 15 17.74 4.02 15.68
C THR A 15 18.49 2.69 15.62
N ARG A 16 17.87 1.65 15.06
CA ARG A 16 18.49 0.33 14.89
C ARG A 16 19.43 0.33 13.69
N VAL A 17 20.66 -0.03 13.92
CA VAL A 17 21.69 -0.10 12.87
C VAL A 17 21.38 -1.19 11.85
N ASP A 18 20.92 -2.36 12.31
CA ASP A 18 20.57 -3.50 11.47
C ASP A 18 19.45 -3.18 10.45
N THR A 19 18.45 -2.38 10.83
CA THR A 19 17.39 -1.92 9.92
C THR A 19 17.97 -1.08 8.78
N ARG A 20 18.87 -0.15 9.11
CA ARG A 20 19.49 0.73 8.11
C ARG A 20 20.43 -0.04 7.18
N GLU A 21 21.21 -0.97 7.74
CA GLU A 21 22.09 -1.85 6.96
C GLU A 21 21.30 -2.72 5.99
N LEU A 22 20.17 -3.32 6.44
CA LEU A 22 19.28 -4.10 5.60
C LEU A 22 18.71 -3.26 4.43
N LEU A 23 18.19 -2.07 4.72
CA LEU A 23 17.64 -1.18 3.70
C LEU A 23 18.72 -0.75 2.68
N GLN A 24 19.95 -0.50 3.13
CA GLN A 24 21.08 -0.21 2.24
C GLN A 24 21.44 -1.41 1.35
N ALA A 25 21.46 -2.61 1.93
CA ALA A 25 21.76 -3.84 1.18
C ALA A 25 20.73 -4.08 0.07
N LEU A 26 19.43 -3.91 0.35
CA LEU A 26 18.36 -4.06 -0.65
C LEU A 26 18.59 -3.17 -1.88
N THR A 27 19.03 -1.93 -1.71
CA THR A 27 19.28 -1.02 -2.84
C THR A 27 20.50 -1.44 -3.69
N GLN A 28 21.42 -2.22 -3.13
CA GLN A 28 22.59 -2.74 -3.84
C GLN A 28 22.28 -4.04 -4.59
N GLU A 29 21.33 -4.83 -4.07
CA GLU A 29 20.92 -6.11 -4.67
C GLU A 29 20.00 -5.91 -5.87
N ASP A 30 19.09 -4.94 -5.81
CA ASP A 30 18.13 -4.68 -6.87
C ASP A 30 17.78 -3.19 -6.95
N ASN A 31 18.00 -2.58 -8.09
CA ASN A 31 17.78 -1.15 -8.34
C ASN A 31 16.30 -0.72 -8.31
N ARG A 32 15.37 -1.66 -8.23
CA ARG A 32 13.94 -1.40 -8.02
C ARG A 32 13.61 -1.02 -6.58
N PHE A 33 14.48 -1.36 -5.62
CA PHE A 33 14.37 -0.89 -4.24
C PHE A 33 14.97 0.51 -4.12
N ARG A 34 14.16 1.44 -3.67
CA ARG A 34 14.53 2.84 -3.47
C ARG A 34 14.33 3.20 -2.02
N VAL A 35 15.37 3.72 -1.38
CA VAL A 35 15.36 4.05 0.05
C VAL A 35 15.76 5.50 0.26
N THR A 36 15.02 6.19 1.11
CA THR A 36 15.41 7.51 1.65
C THR A 36 15.43 7.44 3.17
N PHE A 37 16.51 7.96 3.77
CA PHE A 37 16.68 8.03 5.21
C PHE A 37 16.30 9.43 5.69
N GLY A 38 15.20 9.53 6.44
CA GLY A 38 14.75 10.77 7.06
C GLY A 38 15.64 11.19 8.23
N ALA A 39 15.60 12.48 8.55
CA ALA A 39 16.29 13.04 9.71
C ALA A 39 15.48 12.85 11.02
N GLU A 40 14.16 12.70 10.89
CA GLU A 40 13.22 12.56 12.00
C GLU A 40 12.05 11.65 11.62
N ASN A 41 11.33 11.15 12.62
CA ASN A 41 10.12 10.37 12.42
C ASN A 41 8.91 11.31 12.33
N CYS A 42 8.32 11.42 11.15
CA CYS A 42 7.16 12.26 10.87
C CYS A 42 5.80 11.55 11.10
N GLY A 43 5.80 10.43 11.81
CA GLY A 43 4.60 9.60 12.02
C GLY A 43 4.21 8.81 10.77
N ILE A 44 3.13 8.01 10.87
CA ILE A 44 2.71 7.12 9.78
C ILE A 44 2.40 7.92 8.52
N ALA A 45 1.53 8.92 8.62
CA ALA A 45 1.12 9.72 7.47
C ALA A 45 2.31 10.48 6.83
N GLY A 46 3.18 11.08 7.64
CA GLY A 46 4.33 11.83 7.13
C GLY A 46 5.36 10.95 6.44
N ASN A 47 5.72 9.81 7.04
CA ASN A 47 6.68 8.86 6.48
C ASN A 47 6.14 8.23 5.19
N THR A 48 4.85 7.84 5.16
CA THR A 48 4.22 7.28 3.96
C THR A 48 4.16 8.31 2.84
N ASN A 49 3.80 9.57 3.13
CA ASN A 49 3.81 10.63 2.13
C ASN A 49 5.22 10.90 1.58
N ALA A 50 6.25 10.84 2.43
CA ALA A 50 7.63 10.95 1.97
C ALA A 50 8.01 9.80 1.02
N ALA A 51 7.59 8.56 1.31
CA ALA A 51 7.76 7.44 0.39
C ALA A 51 6.98 7.63 -0.92
N LEU A 52 5.74 8.15 -0.86
CA LEU A 52 4.93 8.46 -2.03
C LEU A 52 5.60 9.45 -2.98
N THR A 53 6.35 10.44 -2.47
CA THR A 53 7.08 11.40 -3.31
C THR A 53 8.19 10.74 -4.14
N MET A 54 8.66 9.57 -3.73
CA MET A 54 9.69 8.82 -4.45
C MET A 54 9.10 7.99 -5.60
N ALA A 55 7.80 7.66 -5.53
CA ALA A 55 7.16 6.78 -6.49
C ALA A 55 7.07 7.42 -7.88
N THR A 56 7.51 6.68 -8.90
CA THR A 56 7.48 7.10 -10.31
C THR A 56 6.47 6.32 -11.14
N GLY A 57 6.01 5.18 -10.65
CA GLY A 57 5.02 4.33 -11.31
C GLY A 57 3.69 5.04 -11.55
N GLU A 58 2.91 4.56 -12.53
CA GLU A 58 1.57 5.09 -12.82
C GLU A 58 0.55 4.68 -11.75
N PHE A 59 0.80 3.58 -11.06
CA PHE A 59 -0.01 3.05 -9.96
C PHE A 59 0.85 2.95 -8.69
N VAL A 60 0.24 3.22 -7.55
CA VAL A 60 0.86 3.13 -6.23
C VAL A 60 0.03 2.21 -5.36
N ALA A 61 0.68 1.25 -4.72
CA ALA A 61 0.10 0.37 -3.72
C ALA A 61 0.76 0.63 -2.37
N LEU A 62 -0.04 0.73 -1.31
CA LEU A 62 0.45 0.89 0.05
C LEU A 62 0.64 -0.49 0.68
N CYS A 63 1.82 -0.72 1.23
CA CYS A 63 2.18 -1.97 1.90
C CYS A 63 2.90 -1.65 3.20
N ASP A 64 2.51 -2.28 4.28
CA ASP A 64 3.19 -2.13 5.56
C ASP A 64 4.48 -2.97 5.56
N HIS A 65 5.45 -2.57 6.37
CA HIS A 65 6.81 -3.11 6.31
C HIS A 65 6.96 -4.51 6.93
N ASP A 66 5.96 -4.95 7.66
CA ASP A 66 5.88 -6.24 8.36
C ASP A 66 4.89 -7.22 7.72
N ASP A 67 4.32 -6.85 6.56
CA ASP A 67 3.33 -7.64 5.85
C ASP A 67 3.90 -8.31 4.59
N LEU A 68 3.14 -9.23 3.99
CA LEU A 68 3.53 -9.96 2.80
C LEU A 68 2.55 -9.74 1.64
N LEU A 69 3.09 -9.68 0.43
CA LEU A 69 2.32 -9.69 -0.81
C LEU A 69 2.30 -11.08 -1.43
N ALA A 70 1.14 -11.50 -1.92
CA ALA A 70 1.08 -12.69 -2.77
C ALA A 70 1.93 -12.51 -4.03
N PRO A 71 2.57 -13.55 -4.56
CA PRO A 71 3.50 -13.45 -5.69
C PRO A 71 2.93 -12.82 -6.96
N ASP A 72 1.62 -12.85 -7.12
CA ASP A 72 0.90 -12.30 -8.29
C ASP A 72 0.13 -11.00 -7.99
N ALA A 73 0.26 -10.42 -6.79
CA ALA A 73 -0.45 -9.21 -6.39
C ALA A 73 -0.22 -8.05 -7.36
N VAL A 74 1.03 -7.74 -7.69
CA VAL A 74 1.38 -6.66 -8.62
C VAL A 74 0.76 -6.90 -10.00
N ARG A 75 0.81 -8.15 -10.51
CA ARG A 75 0.20 -8.49 -11.80
C ARG A 75 -1.30 -8.25 -11.80
N CYS A 76 -2.02 -8.71 -10.77
CA CYS A 76 -3.46 -8.55 -10.67
C CYS A 76 -3.86 -7.07 -10.58
N ILE A 77 -3.13 -6.25 -9.84
CA ILE A 77 -3.35 -4.80 -9.75
C ILE A 77 -3.14 -4.15 -11.13
N LEU A 78 -2.08 -4.51 -11.85
CA LEU A 78 -1.83 -3.98 -13.19
C LEU A 78 -2.88 -4.39 -14.21
N GLU A 79 -3.39 -5.62 -14.14
CA GLU A 79 -4.51 -6.08 -14.99
C GLU A 79 -5.76 -5.23 -14.73
N ALA A 80 -6.12 -4.98 -13.47
CA ALA A 80 -7.25 -4.11 -13.13
C ALA A 80 -7.03 -2.66 -13.60
N ALA A 81 -5.79 -2.13 -13.49
CA ALA A 81 -5.44 -0.81 -14.00
C ALA A 81 -5.56 -0.72 -15.54
N GLN A 82 -5.13 -1.76 -16.27
CA GLN A 82 -5.28 -1.84 -17.73
C GLN A 82 -6.75 -1.90 -18.15
N ASP A 83 -7.62 -2.48 -17.32
CA ASP A 83 -9.06 -2.48 -17.49
C ASP A 83 -9.71 -1.13 -17.13
N GLY A 84 -8.91 -0.14 -16.79
CA GLY A 84 -9.31 1.25 -16.54
C GLY A 84 -9.68 1.57 -15.10
N ALA A 85 -9.35 0.70 -14.13
CA ALA A 85 -9.48 1.04 -12.71
C ALA A 85 -8.46 2.13 -12.34
N ASP A 86 -8.88 3.08 -11.52
CA ASP A 86 -8.00 4.08 -10.89
C ASP A 86 -7.93 3.94 -9.37
N PHE A 87 -8.81 3.13 -8.77
CA PHE A 87 -8.73 2.66 -7.39
C PHE A 87 -9.01 1.15 -7.33
N VAL A 88 -8.10 0.40 -6.69
CA VAL A 88 -8.16 -1.06 -6.58
C VAL A 88 -7.97 -1.47 -5.13
N TYR A 89 -8.72 -2.48 -4.69
CA TYR A 89 -8.48 -3.17 -3.43
C TYR A 89 -8.67 -4.68 -3.58
N THR A 90 -8.11 -5.44 -2.64
CA THR A 90 -8.11 -6.92 -2.70
C THR A 90 -8.60 -7.51 -1.40
N ASP A 91 -8.88 -8.82 -1.40
CA ASP A 91 -9.03 -9.57 -0.16
C ASP A 91 -7.68 -9.73 0.56
N GLU A 92 -7.74 -10.01 1.85
CA GLU A 92 -6.58 -10.20 2.70
C GLU A 92 -6.80 -11.36 3.68
N ASP A 93 -5.73 -11.83 4.30
CA ASP A 93 -5.77 -12.72 5.45
C ASP A 93 -4.66 -12.37 6.44
N LYS A 94 -4.55 -13.14 7.49
CA LYS A 94 -3.45 -13.03 8.45
C LYS A 94 -2.40 -14.08 8.19
N VAL A 95 -1.17 -13.75 8.55
CA VAL A 95 -0.05 -14.67 8.50
C VAL A 95 0.62 -14.77 9.87
N SER A 96 1.01 -15.98 10.26
CA SER A 96 1.78 -16.18 11.49
C SER A 96 3.17 -15.52 11.40
N ALA A 97 3.74 -15.15 12.55
CA ALA A 97 5.02 -14.44 12.63
C ALA A 97 6.21 -15.18 11.94
N ASP A 98 6.09 -16.49 11.74
CA ASP A 98 7.06 -17.30 11.01
C ASP A 98 6.79 -17.39 9.49
N GLY A 99 5.71 -16.75 9.01
CA GLY A 99 5.32 -16.72 7.60
C GLY A 99 4.76 -18.03 7.05
N THR A 100 4.44 -19.02 7.89
CA THR A 100 4.12 -20.39 7.43
C THR A 100 2.64 -20.73 7.46
N HIS A 101 1.84 -20.03 8.27
CA HIS A 101 0.43 -20.31 8.46
C HIS A 101 -0.45 -19.11 8.17
N PHE A 102 -1.38 -19.29 7.21
CA PHE A 102 -2.35 -18.27 6.80
C PHE A 102 -3.71 -18.57 7.41
N PHE A 103 -4.39 -17.58 7.97
CA PHE A 103 -5.64 -17.75 8.71
C PHE A 103 -6.51 -16.51 8.70
N GLU A 104 -7.75 -16.63 9.14
CA GLU A 104 -8.73 -15.54 9.23
C GLU A 104 -8.88 -14.73 7.94
N PRO A 105 -9.27 -15.37 6.81
CA PRO A 105 -9.46 -14.63 5.57
C PRO A 105 -10.56 -13.57 5.71
N HIS A 106 -10.26 -12.36 5.26
CA HIS A 106 -11.19 -11.26 5.14
C HIS A 106 -11.57 -11.10 3.66
N LEU A 107 -12.67 -11.76 3.27
CA LEU A 107 -13.25 -11.66 1.94
C LEU A 107 -14.16 -10.43 1.90
N LYS A 108 -13.89 -9.52 1.00
CA LYS A 108 -14.52 -8.20 0.94
C LYS A 108 -15.64 -8.18 -0.09
N PRO A 109 -16.67 -7.36 0.10
CA PRO A 109 -17.67 -7.14 -0.93
C PRO A 109 -17.10 -6.28 -2.08
N ASP A 110 -17.77 -6.29 -3.22
CA ASP A 110 -17.62 -5.24 -4.21
C ASP A 110 -17.90 -3.88 -3.57
N PHE A 111 -17.44 -2.80 -4.22
CA PHE A 111 -17.46 -1.48 -3.60
C PHE A 111 -18.85 -1.10 -3.04
N ALA A 112 -18.89 -0.92 -1.74
CA ALA A 112 -20.07 -0.63 -0.95
C ALA A 112 -19.86 0.66 -0.14
N PRO A 113 -20.27 1.84 -0.65
CA PRO A 113 -19.96 3.13 -0.06
C PRO A 113 -20.51 3.29 1.36
N ASP A 114 -21.70 2.76 1.65
CA ASP A 114 -22.28 2.86 2.99
C ASP A 114 -21.55 1.98 4.01
N SER A 115 -21.05 0.84 3.58
CA SER A 115 -20.18 -0.02 4.40
C SER A 115 -18.85 0.68 4.70
N LEU A 116 -18.26 1.33 3.68
CA LEU A 116 -17.00 2.08 3.88
C LEU A 116 -17.16 3.26 4.83
N ARG A 117 -18.31 3.96 4.80
CA ARG A 117 -18.62 5.03 5.75
C ARG A 117 -18.79 4.53 7.19
N SER A 118 -19.25 3.28 7.34
CA SER A 118 -19.45 2.67 8.66
C SER A 118 -18.18 2.09 9.26
N GLY A 119 -17.19 1.74 8.45
CA GLY A 119 -15.91 1.20 8.87
C GLY A 119 -15.00 0.87 7.69
N ASN A 120 -13.69 0.83 7.95
CA ASN A 120 -12.72 0.51 6.92
C ASN A 120 -12.70 -1.01 6.63
N TYR A 121 -13.52 -1.47 5.72
CA TYR A 121 -13.46 -2.85 5.26
C TYR A 121 -12.42 -3.07 4.15
N ILE A 122 -11.94 -1.99 3.51
CA ILE A 122 -10.95 -2.09 2.42
C ILE A 122 -9.59 -2.53 2.94
N CYS A 123 -9.13 -1.92 4.05
CA CYS A 123 -7.85 -2.22 4.71
C CYS A 123 -6.67 -2.38 3.72
N HIS A 124 -6.18 -3.61 3.52
CA HIS A 124 -5.06 -3.94 2.65
C HIS A 124 -5.51 -4.87 1.49
N ILE A 125 -4.94 -4.79 0.30
CA ILE A 125 -4.05 -3.74 -0.15
C ILE A 125 -4.90 -2.61 -0.74
N THR A 126 -4.51 -1.37 -0.49
CA THR A 126 -5.05 -0.20 -1.15
C THR A 126 -4.09 0.22 -2.26
N ALA A 127 -4.56 0.21 -3.52
CA ALA A 127 -3.79 0.65 -4.66
C ALA A 127 -4.58 1.67 -5.50
N ALA A 128 -3.92 2.74 -5.93
CA ALA A 128 -4.56 3.77 -6.73
C ALA A 128 -3.63 4.29 -7.82
N SER A 129 -4.21 4.87 -8.88
CA SER A 129 -3.40 5.62 -9.83
C SER A 129 -2.66 6.75 -9.11
N ARG A 130 -1.42 6.99 -9.50
CA ARG A 130 -0.63 8.09 -8.92
C ARG A 130 -1.31 9.45 -9.13
N ALA A 131 -2.03 9.62 -10.22
CA ALA A 131 -2.82 10.82 -10.47
C ALA A 131 -3.92 11.01 -9.42
N LEU A 132 -4.68 9.95 -9.10
CA LEU A 132 -5.72 9.98 -8.07
C LEU A 132 -5.11 10.18 -6.67
N MET A 133 -4.02 9.46 -6.34
CA MET A 133 -3.31 9.62 -5.07
C MET A 133 -2.84 11.07 -4.86
N ASN A 134 -2.30 11.70 -5.89
CA ASN A 134 -1.88 13.10 -5.86
C ASN A 134 -3.08 14.05 -5.76
N ALA A 135 -4.18 13.78 -6.46
CA ALA A 135 -5.38 14.61 -6.42
C ALA A 135 -6.00 14.68 -5.02
N VAL A 136 -5.97 13.56 -4.28
CA VAL A 136 -6.46 13.53 -2.89
C VAL A 136 -5.41 14.00 -1.87
N GLY A 137 -4.15 14.23 -2.29
CA GLY A 137 -3.09 14.76 -1.43
C GLY A 137 -2.46 13.72 -0.49
N GLY A 138 -2.52 12.43 -0.81
CA GLY A 138 -1.95 11.36 0.02
C GLY A 138 -2.63 11.21 1.39
N LEU A 139 -1.87 10.80 2.40
CA LEU A 139 -2.35 10.63 3.77
C LEU A 139 -2.37 11.97 4.50
N ARG A 140 -3.39 12.21 5.32
CA ARG A 140 -3.52 13.47 6.08
C ARG A 140 -2.95 13.30 7.49
N PRO A 141 -1.99 14.15 7.91
CA PRO A 141 -1.58 14.26 9.30
C PRO A 141 -2.78 14.61 10.19
N GLY A 142 -2.86 14.02 11.37
CA GLY A 142 -3.98 14.23 12.29
C GLY A 142 -5.09 13.17 12.22
N PHE A 143 -4.98 12.21 11.28
CA PHE A 143 -5.82 11.01 11.22
C PHE A 143 -5.06 9.75 11.65
N ASP A 144 -3.99 9.90 12.43
CA ASP A 144 -3.19 8.76 12.91
C ASP A 144 -4.09 7.75 13.65
N GLY A 145 -3.96 6.48 13.26
CA GLY A 145 -4.86 5.39 13.69
C GLY A 145 -6.09 5.17 12.80
N SER A 146 -6.44 6.15 11.95
CA SER A 146 -7.52 6.03 10.94
C SER A 146 -7.10 6.54 9.56
N GLN A 147 -5.81 6.77 9.35
CA GLN A 147 -5.24 7.34 8.12
C GLN A 147 -5.59 6.53 6.87
N ALA A 148 -5.64 5.20 6.97
CA ALA A 148 -6.02 4.33 5.86
C ALA A 148 -7.49 4.45 5.50
N HIS A 149 -8.37 4.56 6.51
CA HIS A 149 -9.81 4.76 6.30
C HIS A 149 -10.10 6.13 5.68
N ASP A 150 -9.48 7.19 6.21
CA ASP A 150 -9.58 8.54 5.65
C ASP A 150 -9.13 8.58 4.18
N LEU A 151 -8.02 7.91 3.87
CA LEU A 151 -7.52 7.81 2.49
C LEU A 151 -8.50 7.06 1.59
N ALA A 152 -8.99 5.88 2.02
CA ALA A 152 -9.92 5.07 1.25
C ALA A 152 -11.22 5.83 0.93
N LEU A 153 -11.77 6.59 1.89
CA LEU A 153 -12.93 7.45 1.67
C LEU A 153 -12.64 8.50 0.58
N ARG A 154 -11.54 9.26 0.70
CA ARG A 154 -11.18 10.30 -0.28
C ARG A 154 -10.85 9.73 -1.66
N LEU A 155 -10.17 8.59 -1.72
CA LEU A 155 -9.95 7.89 -2.99
C LEU A 155 -11.28 7.50 -3.62
N SER A 156 -12.20 6.90 -2.84
CA SER A 156 -13.50 6.45 -3.35
C SER A 156 -14.40 7.58 -3.84
N GLU A 157 -14.31 8.77 -3.23
CA GLU A 157 -15.07 9.96 -3.64
C GLU A 157 -14.55 10.59 -4.95
N ASN A 158 -13.30 10.35 -5.30
CA ASN A 158 -12.63 10.96 -6.45
C ASN A 158 -12.28 9.97 -7.56
N ALA A 159 -12.42 8.67 -7.31
CA ALA A 159 -12.15 7.63 -8.29
C ALA A 159 -13.20 7.61 -9.40
N THR A 160 -12.73 7.36 -10.62
CA THR A 160 -13.59 7.14 -11.78
C THR A 160 -14.08 5.70 -11.86
N LYS A 161 -13.21 4.75 -11.54
CA LYS A 161 -13.53 3.32 -11.53
C LYS A 161 -12.84 2.61 -10.38
N ILE A 162 -13.65 2.13 -9.43
CA ILE A 162 -13.20 1.32 -8.31
C ILE A 162 -13.34 -0.16 -8.68
N THR A 163 -12.30 -0.94 -8.47
CA THR A 163 -12.30 -2.38 -8.75
C THR A 163 -11.89 -3.16 -7.50
N HIS A 164 -12.74 -4.09 -7.10
CA HIS A 164 -12.40 -5.13 -6.13
C HIS A 164 -11.81 -6.33 -6.88
N ILE A 165 -10.65 -6.81 -6.43
CA ILE A 165 -10.08 -8.08 -6.89
C ILE A 165 -10.41 -9.14 -5.82
N PRO A 166 -11.36 -10.07 -6.07
CA PRO A 166 -11.81 -11.05 -5.07
C PRO A 166 -10.80 -12.19 -4.91
N ARG A 167 -9.60 -11.83 -4.48
CA ARG A 167 -8.48 -12.73 -4.26
C ARG A 167 -7.68 -12.23 -3.06
N ILE A 168 -7.22 -13.16 -2.22
CA ILE A 168 -6.28 -12.85 -1.14
C ILE A 168 -4.92 -12.59 -1.77
N LEU A 169 -4.53 -11.31 -1.80
CA LEU A 169 -3.27 -10.83 -2.37
C LEU A 169 -2.38 -10.13 -1.33
N TYR A 170 -2.84 -10.06 -0.09
CA TYR A 170 -2.16 -9.42 1.03
C TYR A 170 -2.29 -10.26 2.30
N HIS A 171 -1.20 -10.31 3.08
CA HIS A 171 -1.12 -11.10 4.31
C HIS A 171 -0.49 -10.26 5.41
N TRP A 172 -1.23 -10.01 6.52
CA TRP A 172 -0.83 -9.16 7.65
C TRP A 172 -0.84 -9.85 9.02
#